data_7477fb51cf1b993b93437a36ee559767
#
_entry.id   7477fb51cf1b993b93437a36ee559767
#
_cell.length_a   1.000
_cell.length_b   1.000
_cell.length_c   1.000
_cell.angle_alpha   90.00
_cell.angle_beta   90.00
_cell.angle_gamma   90.00
#
_symmetry.space_group_name_H-M   'P 1'
#
loop_
_entity.id
_entity.type
_entity.pdbx_description
1 polymer ?
#
loop_
_entity_poly.entity_id
_entity_poly.type
_entity_poly.pdbx_seq_one_letter_code
_entity_poly.pdbx_strand_id
1 'polypeptide(L)'
;EEAAEDGASPPPSMGDRNREPLVRAIHVKPAKPSRMDTIEVDVNATDPEHEELTYSYEWSVNGNRVYGPDVPTFALGEYERGDTVAVTVRVRDSANEVSATSEDYAIVNADPQFEGKPTEMRSLDGTRLTATDPDGDTVTFKMTGAPPGLTLDARGTLHYAGSETDPGGKFTLKILAEDGHGGAGTLELPLTL
;
A
#
# COMPACT_ATOMS: atom_id res chain seq x y z
N GLU A 1 -79.02 -2.00 -22.60
CA GLU A 1 -78.35 -1.79 -21.29
C GLU A 1 -76.99 -2.51 -21.32
N GLU A 2 -75.97 -1.78 -21.71
CA GLU A 2 -74.64 -2.25 -21.94
C GLU A 2 -73.83 -1.97 -20.67
N ALA A 3 -73.40 -3.03 -19.98
CA ALA A 3 -72.59 -2.93 -18.78
C ALA A 3 -71.14 -2.56 -19.17
N ALA A 4 -70.65 -1.41 -18.70
CA ALA A 4 -69.29 -0.99 -18.81
C ALA A 4 -68.42 -1.95 -18.02
N GLU A 5 -67.48 -2.67 -18.71
CA GLU A 5 -66.46 -3.42 -18.08
C GLU A 5 -65.42 -2.43 -17.46
N ASP A 6 -65.33 -2.49 -16.15
CA ASP A 6 -64.32 -1.78 -15.35
C ASP A 6 -62.92 -2.34 -15.67
N GLY A 7 -62.19 -1.58 -16.49
CA GLY A 7 -60.83 -1.91 -16.92
C GLY A 7 -59.82 -1.71 -15.80
N ALA A 8 -59.89 -2.49 -14.74
CA ALA A 8 -58.81 -2.54 -13.76
C ALA A 8 -57.56 -3.17 -14.42
N SER A 9 -56.49 -2.38 -14.61
CA SER A 9 -55.18 -2.89 -15.01
C SER A 9 -54.75 -3.99 -14.03
N PRO A 10 -54.23 -5.11 -14.55
CA PRO A 10 -53.72 -6.15 -13.65
C PRO A 10 -52.65 -5.58 -12.73
N PRO A 11 -52.56 -6.06 -11.48
CA PRO A 11 -51.48 -5.64 -10.59
C PRO A 11 -50.13 -5.99 -11.23
N PRO A 12 -49.11 -5.15 -11.07
CA PRO A 12 -47.79 -5.42 -11.62
C PRO A 12 -47.31 -6.80 -11.19
N SER A 13 -46.79 -7.57 -12.13
CA SER A 13 -46.28 -8.91 -11.88
C SER A 13 -45.13 -8.85 -10.85
N MET A 14 -44.93 -9.88 -10.03
CA MET A 14 -43.85 -9.96 -9.04
C MET A 14 -42.45 -9.85 -9.68
N GLY A 15 -42.35 -9.90 -11.02
CA GLY A 15 -41.09 -9.74 -11.80
C GLY A 15 -40.71 -8.31 -12.08
N ASP A 16 -41.55 -7.31 -11.82
CA ASP A 16 -41.31 -5.90 -12.19
C ASP A 16 -40.82 -5.03 -11.01
N ARG A 17 -40.45 -5.64 -9.89
CA ARG A 17 -39.89 -4.90 -8.76
C ARG A 17 -38.36 -4.91 -8.87
N ASN A 18 -37.79 -3.73 -9.05
CA ASN A 18 -36.35 -3.53 -8.91
C ASN A 18 -35.88 -4.00 -7.51
N ARG A 19 -34.91 -4.89 -7.47
CA ARG A 19 -34.30 -5.44 -6.25
C ARG A 19 -33.01 -4.70 -5.93
N GLU A 20 -32.66 -4.68 -4.66
CA GLU A 20 -31.43 -4.04 -4.20
C GLU A 20 -30.16 -4.70 -4.79
N PRO A 21 -29.12 -3.90 -5.10
CA PRO A 21 -27.80 -4.43 -5.45
C PRO A 21 -27.26 -5.37 -4.38
N LEU A 22 -26.50 -6.36 -4.79
CA LEU A 22 -25.85 -7.32 -3.91
C LEU A 22 -24.35 -7.08 -3.88
N VAL A 23 -23.82 -6.58 -2.76
CA VAL A 23 -22.38 -6.49 -2.50
C VAL A 23 -21.87 -7.84 -1.99
N ARG A 24 -20.96 -8.48 -2.73
CA ARG A 24 -20.41 -9.79 -2.41
C ARG A 24 -19.10 -9.71 -1.64
N ALA A 25 -18.26 -8.74 -2.00
CA ALA A 25 -16.96 -8.53 -1.36
C ALA A 25 -16.45 -7.10 -1.60
N ILE A 26 -15.68 -6.62 -0.64
CA ILE A 26 -14.88 -5.40 -0.74
C ILE A 26 -13.44 -5.81 -0.42
N HIS A 27 -12.52 -5.60 -1.34
CA HIS A 27 -11.10 -5.88 -1.19
C HIS A 27 -10.30 -4.61 -1.25
N VAL A 28 -9.31 -4.47 -0.37
CA VAL A 28 -8.36 -3.37 -0.37
C VAL A 28 -6.99 -3.89 -0.79
N LYS A 29 -6.29 -3.14 -1.63
CA LYS A 29 -4.95 -3.45 -2.11
C LYS A 29 -4.00 -2.28 -1.85
N PRO A 30 -2.77 -2.56 -1.32
CA PRO A 30 -2.28 -3.86 -0.86
C PRO A 30 -3.01 -4.32 0.42
N ALA A 31 -3.06 -5.65 0.67
CA ALA A 31 -3.72 -6.22 1.86
C ALA A 31 -2.96 -5.95 3.18
N LYS A 32 -1.70 -5.53 3.08
CA LYS A 32 -0.84 -5.11 4.19
C LYS A 32 -0.20 -3.77 3.81
N PRO A 33 -0.96 -2.69 3.88
CA PRO A 33 -0.46 -1.39 3.48
C PRO A 33 0.49 -0.79 4.52
N SER A 34 1.55 -0.15 4.07
CA SER A 34 2.38 0.76 4.86
C SER A 34 1.96 2.21 4.64
N ARG A 35 2.49 3.13 5.40
CA ARG A 35 2.24 4.56 5.19
C ARG A 35 2.74 5.09 3.83
N MET A 36 3.60 4.34 3.14
CA MET A 36 4.09 4.70 1.81
C MET A 36 3.09 4.37 0.69
N ASP A 37 2.02 3.65 1.02
CA ASP A 37 1.06 3.17 0.04
C ASP A 37 -0.10 4.15 -0.17
N THR A 38 -0.66 4.09 -1.36
CA THR A 38 -2.02 4.50 -1.67
C THR A 38 -2.82 3.21 -1.83
N ILE A 39 -3.80 3.02 -0.97
CA ILE A 39 -4.68 1.84 -1.05
C ILE A 39 -5.78 2.06 -2.09
N GLU A 40 -6.19 0.97 -2.74
CA GLU A 40 -7.26 0.94 -3.73
C GLU A 40 -8.32 -0.08 -3.33
N VAL A 41 -9.59 0.27 -3.55
CA VAL A 41 -10.76 -0.57 -3.29
C VAL A 41 -11.21 -1.26 -4.55
N ASP A 42 -11.38 -2.58 -4.46
CA ASP A 42 -12.02 -3.41 -5.47
C ASP A 42 -13.35 -3.93 -4.91
N VAL A 43 -14.47 -3.55 -5.53
CA VAL A 43 -15.82 -3.90 -5.08
C VAL A 43 -16.42 -4.94 -6.01
N ASN A 44 -16.76 -6.10 -5.47
CA ASN A 44 -17.54 -7.10 -6.19
C ASN A 44 -19.02 -6.93 -5.82
N ALA A 45 -19.77 -6.32 -6.71
CA ALA A 45 -21.21 -6.15 -6.58
C ALA A 45 -21.94 -6.54 -7.86
N THR A 46 -23.18 -6.96 -7.73
CA THR A 46 -24.04 -7.36 -8.85
C THR A 46 -25.45 -6.86 -8.61
N ASP A 47 -26.15 -6.53 -9.68
CA ASP A 47 -27.57 -6.24 -9.68
C ASP A 47 -28.36 -7.43 -10.21
N PRO A 48 -29.48 -7.84 -9.55
CA PRO A 48 -30.30 -8.95 -10.02
C PRO A 48 -30.99 -8.70 -11.37
N GLU A 49 -31.30 -7.47 -11.69
CA GLU A 49 -31.88 -7.01 -12.95
C GLU A 49 -30.81 -6.61 -13.98
N HIS A 50 -29.52 -6.67 -13.61
CA HIS A 50 -28.34 -6.29 -14.40
C HIS A 50 -28.32 -4.79 -14.74
N GLU A 51 -28.84 -3.96 -13.84
CA GLU A 51 -28.76 -2.52 -13.97
C GLU A 51 -27.33 -2.01 -13.77
N GLU A 52 -27.06 -0.81 -14.26
CA GLU A 52 -25.78 -0.13 -14.04
C GLU A 52 -25.67 0.31 -12.59
N LEU A 53 -24.53 -0.03 -11.95
CA LEU A 53 -24.23 0.30 -10.57
C LEU A 53 -23.34 1.53 -10.49
N THR A 54 -23.66 2.41 -9.56
CA THR A 54 -22.82 3.55 -9.17
C THR A 54 -22.28 3.35 -7.77
N TYR A 55 -21.08 3.88 -7.50
CA TYR A 55 -20.34 3.64 -6.26
C TYR A 55 -19.98 4.96 -5.62
N SER A 56 -20.05 5.03 -4.28
CA SER A 56 -19.48 6.10 -3.48
C SER A 56 -18.72 5.53 -2.29
N TYR A 57 -17.68 6.25 -1.85
CA TYR A 57 -16.70 5.75 -0.90
C TYR A 57 -16.56 6.69 0.30
N GLU A 58 -16.61 6.13 1.49
CA GLU A 58 -16.38 6.84 2.73
C GLU A 58 -15.29 6.15 3.53
N TRP A 59 -14.17 6.82 3.71
CA TRP A 59 -13.01 6.30 4.43
C TRP A 59 -13.08 6.59 5.92
N SER A 60 -12.55 5.67 6.72
CA SER A 60 -12.39 5.86 8.17
C SER A 60 -11.01 5.38 8.63
N VAL A 61 -10.44 6.08 9.60
CA VAL A 61 -9.19 5.69 10.26
C VAL A 61 -9.44 5.62 11.76
N ASN A 62 -9.05 4.51 12.37
CA ASN A 62 -9.31 4.21 13.79
C ASN A 62 -10.79 4.38 14.16
N GLY A 63 -11.69 3.97 13.25
CA GLY A 63 -13.14 4.11 13.39
C GLY A 63 -13.69 5.53 13.23
N ASN A 64 -12.84 6.53 12.96
CA ASN A 64 -13.26 7.91 12.74
C ASN A 64 -13.33 8.21 11.25
N ARG A 65 -14.44 8.81 10.82
CA ARG A 65 -14.63 9.21 9.44
C ARG A 65 -13.58 10.24 9.00
N VAL A 66 -12.97 10.01 7.84
CA VAL A 66 -12.07 10.95 7.19
C VAL A 66 -12.82 11.68 6.07
N TYR A 67 -12.77 13.01 6.09
CA TYR A 67 -13.35 13.82 5.02
C TYR A 67 -12.36 13.94 3.87
N GLY A 68 -12.75 13.43 2.71
CA GLY A 68 -11.90 13.41 1.51
C GLY A 68 -12.72 13.23 0.24
N PRO A 69 -12.07 13.10 -0.92
CA PRO A 69 -12.76 12.87 -2.19
C PRO A 69 -13.46 11.51 -2.19
N ASP A 70 -14.61 11.47 -2.86
CA ASP A 70 -15.39 10.25 -3.08
C ASP A 70 -14.77 9.44 -4.23
N VAL A 71 -13.66 8.75 -3.92
CA VAL A 71 -12.88 7.96 -4.88
C VAL A 71 -12.45 6.62 -4.27
N PRO A 72 -12.19 5.59 -5.11
CA PRO A 72 -11.81 4.26 -4.64
C PRO A 72 -10.36 4.16 -4.12
N THR A 73 -9.67 5.28 -3.93
CA THR A 73 -8.27 5.30 -3.50
C THR A 73 -8.06 6.18 -2.28
N PHE A 74 -7.13 5.80 -1.40
CA PHE A 74 -6.81 6.55 -0.19
C PHE A 74 -5.32 6.48 0.12
N ALA A 75 -4.66 7.66 0.23
CA ALA A 75 -3.23 7.76 0.53
C ALA A 75 -2.98 7.70 2.03
N LEU A 76 -2.00 6.92 2.45
CA LEU A 76 -1.72 6.64 3.87
C LEU A 76 -0.60 7.49 4.48
N GLY A 77 0.01 8.41 3.71
CA GLY A 77 1.20 9.16 4.13
C GLY A 77 1.06 10.00 5.41
N GLU A 78 -0.16 10.38 5.79
CA GLU A 78 -0.43 11.16 7.00
C GLU A 78 -0.73 10.30 8.25
N TYR A 79 -0.79 8.97 8.09
CA TYR A 79 -1.14 8.04 9.16
C TYR A 79 0.08 7.24 9.61
N GLU A 80 -0.03 6.63 10.79
CA GLU A 80 1.10 5.97 11.45
C GLU A 80 0.95 4.44 11.41
N ARG A 81 2.06 3.74 11.55
CA ARG A 81 2.09 2.30 11.78
C ARG A 81 1.22 1.94 12.98
N GLY A 82 0.32 0.98 12.82
CA GLY A 82 -0.65 0.54 13.83
C GLY A 82 -2.02 1.19 13.72
N ASP A 83 -2.17 2.30 12.97
CA ASP A 83 -3.49 2.81 12.63
C ASP A 83 -4.26 1.77 11.79
N THR A 84 -5.58 1.79 11.91
CA THR A 84 -6.46 0.94 11.11
C THR A 84 -7.28 1.77 10.13
N VAL A 85 -7.40 1.31 8.90
CA VAL A 85 -8.18 1.96 7.86
C VAL A 85 -9.28 1.04 7.36
N ALA A 86 -10.48 1.58 7.17
CA ALA A 86 -11.60 0.89 6.57
C ALA A 86 -12.34 1.81 5.59
N VAL A 87 -13.09 1.20 4.68
CA VAL A 87 -13.93 1.91 3.72
C VAL A 87 -15.36 1.42 3.77
N THR A 88 -16.31 2.34 3.80
CA THR A 88 -17.73 2.06 3.56
C THR A 88 -18.05 2.42 2.13
N VAL A 89 -18.51 1.45 1.37
CA VAL A 89 -18.94 1.61 -0.02
C VAL A 89 -20.46 1.63 -0.06
N ARG A 90 -21.03 2.65 -0.71
CA ARG A 90 -22.44 2.67 -1.08
C ARG A 90 -22.56 2.30 -2.54
N VAL A 91 -23.39 1.33 -2.81
CA VAL A 91 -23.66 0.82 -4.15
C VAL A 91 -25.12 1.11 -4.47
N ARG A 92 -25.35 1.78 -5.59
CA ARG A 92 -26.66 2.26 -5.98
C ARG A 92 -26.98 1.83 -7.40
N ASP A 93 -28.23 1.33 -7.60
CA ASP A 93 -28.88 1.15 -8.88
C ASP A 93 -29.80 2.35 -9.22
N SER A 94 -30.81 2.16 -10.06
CA SER A 94 -31.77 3.21 -10.47
C SER A 94 -32.71 3.63 -9.35
N ALA A 95 -32.99 2.79 -8.34
CA ALA A 95 -34.02 2.99 -7.32
C ALA A 95 -33.57 2.69 -5.89
N ASN A 96 -32.56 1.85 -5.70
CA ASN A 96 -32.13 1.34 -4.40
C ASN A 96 -30.66 1.68 -4.12
N GLU A 97 -30.30 1.70 -2.84
CA GLU A 97 -28.95 1.88 -2.35
C GLU A 97 -28.66 0.92 -1.22
N VAL A 98 -27.51 0.25 -1.27
CA VAL A 98 -26.98 -0.58 -0.19
C VAL A 98 -25.63 -0.08 0.25
N SER A 99 -25.27 -0.31 1.51
CA SER A 99 -23.97 0.03 2.07
C SER A 99 -23.28 -1.22 2.61
N ALA A 100 -21.99 -1.34 2.39
CA ALA A 100 -21.16 -2.35 2.99
C ALA A 100 -19.83 -1.74 3.43
N THR A 101 -19.30 -2.21 4.56
CA THR A 101 -18.00 -1.76 5.07
C THR A 101 -16.99 -2.89 4.96
N SER A 102 -15.75 -2.57 4.57
CA SER A 102 -14.65 -3.52 4.56
C SER A 102 -14.28 -3.98 5.98
N GLU A 103 -13.45 -4.99 6.09
CA GLU A 103 -12.69 -5.24 7.32
C GLU A 103 -11.69 -4.10 7.58
N ASP A 104 -11.15 -4.05 8.80
CA ASP A 104 -10.09 -3.11 9.17
C ASP A 104 -8.74 -3.61 8.63
N TYR A 105 -8.01 -2.73 7.93
CA TYR A 105 -6.66 -2.96 7.44
C TYR A 105 -5.67 -2.19 8.30
N ALA A 106 -4.81 -2.90 9.02
CA ALA A 106 -3.77 -2.25 9.81
C ALA A 106 -2.65 -1.74 8.93
N ILE A 107 -2.20 -0.50 9.16
CA ILE A 107 -1.00 0.07 8.54
C ILE A 107 0.21 -0.63 9.17
N VAL A 108 0.97 -1.34 8.34
CA VAL A 108 2.15 -2.09 8.77
C VAL A 108 3.41 -1.24 8.69
N ASN A 109 4.51 -1.78 9.22
CA ASN A 109 5.83 -1.18 9.12
C ASN A 109 6.23 -0.91 7.67
N ALA A 110 6.82 0.26 7.42
CA ALA A 110 7.44 0.61 6.16
C ALA A 110 8.93 0.24 6.18
N ASP A 111 9.48 -0.15 5.03
CA ASP A 111 10.90 -0.45 4.90
C ASP A 111 11.73 0.85 4.82
N PRO A 112 12.94 0.87 5.41
CA PRO A 112 13.89 1.96 5.24
C PRO A 112 14.23 2.21 3.76
N GLN A 113 14.37 3.47 3.38
CA GLN A 113 14.65 3.93 2.03
C GLN A 113 16.05 4.52 1.95
N PHE A 114 16.90 4.02 1.03
CA PHE A 114 18.20 4.62 0.76
C PHE A 114 18.07 5.98 0.08
N GLU A 115 18.81 6.97 0.56
CA GLU A 115 18.90 8.30 -0.03
C GLU A 115 19.94 8.31 -1.15
N GLY A 116 19.48 8.14 -2.38
CA GLY A 116 20.33 8.11 -3.56
C GLY A 116 21.06 6.77 -3.77
N LYS A 117 21.63 6.62 -4.95
CA LYS A 117 22.58 5.55 -5.27
C LYS A 117 23.92 6.20 -5.50
N PRO A 118 24.98 5.92 -4.70
CA PRO A 118 26.31 6.35 -5.05
C PRO A 118 26.70 5.70 -6.38
N THR A 119 26.92 6.53 -7.41
CA THR A 119 27.24 6.06 -8.77
C THR A 119 28.71 5.76 -8.95
N GLU A 120 29.56 6.32 -8.10
CA GLU A 120 31.02 6.11 -8.13
C GLU A 120 31.60 6.23 -6.71
N MET A 121 32.29 5.19 -6.27
CA MET A 121 33.00 5.19 -5.00
C MET A 121 34.47 5.52 -5.27
N ARG A 122 34.79 6.79 -5.49
CA ARG A 122 36.21 7.26 -5.75
C ARG A 122 37.12 7.13 -4.55
N SER A 123 36.60 7.08 -3.35
CA SER A 123 37.29 6.76 -2.10
C SER A 123 36.36 5.95 -1.24
N LEU A 124 36.72 4.72 -0.95
CA LEU A 124 35.88 3.82 -0.13
C LEU A 124 35.92 4.24 1.33
N ASP A 125 37.07 4.70 1.79
CA ASP A 125 37.27 5.10 3.18
C ASP A 125 36.57 6.43 3.46
N GLY A 126 35.72 6.44 4.50
CA GLY A 126 34.94 7.61 4.89
C GLY A 126 33.66 7.85 4.06
N THR A 127 33.37 7.02 3.06
CA THR A 127 32.11 7.14 2.33
C THR A 127 30.93 6.79 3.24
N ARG A 128 29.96 7.72 3.35
CA ARG A 128 28.75 7.51 4.15
C ARG A 128 27.53 7.21 3.28
N LEU A 129 26.88 6.11 3.58
CA LEU A 129 25.58 5.74 3.05
C LEU A 129 24.50 6.34 3.96
N THR A 130 23.41 6.80 3.37
CA THR A 130 22.28 7.35 4.11
C THR A 130 21.01 6.60 3.73
N ALA A 131 20.19 6.34 4.72
CA ALA A 131 18.83 5.83 4.56
C ALA A 131 17.94 6.45 5.63
N THR A 132 16.70 6.68 5.29
CA THR A 132 15.66 7.16 6.20
C THR A 132 14.55 6.15 6.29
N ASP A 133 13.94 6.08 7.47
CA ASP A 133 12.78 5.24 7.70
C ASP A 133 11.50 6.09 7.65
N PRO A 134 10.47 5.69 6.87
CA PRO A 134 9.22 6.44 6.77
C PRO A 134 8.44 6.51 8.07
N ASP A 135 8.56 5.51 8.96
CA ASP A 135 7.92 5.49 10.28
C ASP A 135 8.74 6.25 11.34
N GLY A 136 9.95 6.75 10.95
CA GLY A 136 10.84 7.49 11.83
C GLY A 136 11.73 6.61 12.71
N ASP A 137 11.83 5.33 12.42
CA ASP A 137 12.64 4.37 13.17
C ASP A 137 14.15 4.60 12.95
N THR A 138 14.96 4.13 13.90
CA THR A 138 16.42 4.22 13.79
C THR A 138 16.95 3.17 12.82
N VAL A 139 17.60 3.64 11.75
CA VAL A 139 18.17 2.77 10.74
C VAL A 139 19.59 2.35 11.12
N THR A 140 19.88 1.05 11.00
CA THR A 140 21.21 0.45 11.13
C THR A 140 21.62 -0.26 9.85
N PHE A 141 22.95 -0.31 9.58
CA PHE A 141 23.46 -0.83 8.32
C PHE A 141 24.25 -2.12 8.50
N LYS A 142 24.10 -3.05 7.55
CA LYS A 142 24.90 -4.27 7.41
C LYS A 142 25.36 -4.43 5.97
N MET A 143 26.49 -5.10 5.77
CA MET A 143 27.07 -5.32 4.45
C MET A 143 27.55 -6.76 4.27
N THR A 144 27.37 -7.28 3.07
CA THR A 144 27.93 -8.55 2.61
C THR A 144 28.57 -8.38 1.22
N GLY A 145 29.41 -9.35 0.81
CA GLY A 145 30.11 -9.30 -0.49
C GLY A 145 31.29 -8.34 -0.54
N ALA A 146 31.79 -7.88 0.61
CA ALA A 146 32.89 -6.96 0.67
C ALA A 146 34.25 -7.65 0.42
N PRO A 147 35.18 -6.98 -0.27
CA PRO A 147 36.58 -7.43 -0.34
C PRO A 147 37.24 -7.36 1.04
N PRO A 148 38.38 -8.06 1.24
CA PRO A 148 39.18 -7.94 2.45
C PRO A 148 39.56 -6.49 2.75
N GLY A 149 39.49 -6.09 4.02
CA GLY A 149 39.80 -4.74 4.47
C GLY A 149 38.70 -3.70 4.33
N LEU A 150 37.58 -4.01 3.64
CA LEU A 150 36.39 -3.15 3.59
C LEU A 150 35.40 -3.55 4.66
N THR A 151 35.01 -2.60 5.51
CA THR A 151 34.00 -2.76 6.57
C THR A 151 32.95 -1.65 6.50
N LEU A 152 31.77 -1.88 7.08
CA LEU A 152 30.71 -0.91 7.21
C LEU A 152 30.30 -0.81 8.68
N ASP A 153 30.27 0.40 9.22
CA ASP A 153 29.77 0.60 10.57
C ASP A 153 28.23 0.66 10.59
N ALA A 154 27.66 0.53 11.79
CA ALA A 154 26.19 0.56 11.95
C ALA A 154 25.53 1.90 11.59
N ARG A 155 26.33 2.96 11.40
CA ARG A 155 25.86 4.30 11.00
C ARG A 155 25.96 4.55 9.50
N GLY A 156 26.38 3.54 8.73
CA GLY A 156 26.49 3.60 7.28
C GLY A 156 27.82 4.13 6.75
N THR A 157 28.87 4.24 7.57
CA THR A 157 30.20 4.68 7.10
C THR A 157 31.02 3.49 6.66
N LEU A 158 31.54 3.52 5.44
CA LEU A 158 32.51 2.56 4.92
C LEU A 158 33.91 2.91 5.41
N HIS A 159 34.67 1.88 5.83
CA HIS A 159 36.04 1.98 6.25
C HIS A 159 36.88 1.00 5.42
N TYR A 160 37.90 1.49 4.75
CA TYR A 160 38.81 0.68 3.96
C TYR A 160 40.26 0.78 4.50
N ALA A 161 40.67 -0.27 5.15
CA ALA A 161 42.07 -0.43 5.57
C ALA A 161 42.82 -1.15 4.47
N GLY A 162 43.27 -0.49 3.42
CA GLY A 162 43.92 -1.09 2.27
C GLY A 162 44.80 -2.31 2.62
N SER A 163 44.86 -3.29 1.76
CA SER A 163 45.69 -4.49 1.95
C SER A 163 46.94 -4.37 1.08
N GLU A 164 48.12 -4.72 1.62
CA GLU A 164 49.34 -4.85 0.81
C GLU A 164 49.21 -5.91 -0.30
N THR A 165 48.18 -6.76 -0.18
CA THR A 165 47.75 -7.75 -1.17
C THR A 165 46.35 -7.45 -1.64
N ASP A 166 46.11 -6.23 -2.16
CA ASP A 166 44.82 -5.90 -2.73
C ASP A 166 44.49 -6.94 -3.83
N PRO A 167 43.43 -7.75 -3.68
CA PRO A 167 43.18 -8.85 -4.59
C PRO A 167 42.84 -8.37 -6.01
N GLY A 168 42.63 -7.06 -6.19
CA GLY A 168 42.08 -6.53 -7.43
C GLY A 168 40.81 -7.28 -7.85
N GLY A 169 39.87 -6.65 -8.49
CA GLY A 169 38.73 -7.39 -9.00
C GLY A 169 37.41 -6.63 -8.96
N LYS A 170 36.38 -7.33 -9.35
CA LYS A 170 35.01 -6.82 -9.31
C LYS A 170 34.21 -7.49 -8.18
N PHE A 171 33.62 -6.67 -7.36
CA PHE A 171 32.81 -7.09 -6.22
C PHE A 171 31.40 -6.50 -6.37
N THR A 172 30.40 -7.13 -5.76
CA THR A 172 29.08 -6.54 -5.58
C THR A 172 28.79 -6.49 -4.08
N LEU A 173 28.78 -5.28 -3.54
CA LEU A 173 28.40 -5.05 -2.16
C LEU A 173 26.87 -5.11 -2.06
N LYS A 174 26.37 -5.93 -1.17
CA LYS A 174 24.96 -5.93 -0.78
C LYS A 174 24.84 -5.30 0.60
N ILE A 175 24.16 -4.16 0.66
CA ILE A 175 23.97 -3.36 1.87
C ILE A 175 22.51 -3.44 2.26
N LEU A 176 22.27 -3.70 3.54
CA LEU A 176 20.97 -3.70 4.16
C LEU A 176 20.87 -2.52 5.12
N ALA A 177 19.76 -1.80 5.05
CA ALA A 177 19.36 -0.78 6.01
C ALA A 177 18.17 -1.34 6.79
N GLU A 178 18.33 -1.64 8.08
CA GLU A 178 17.32 -2.29 8.93
C GLU A 178 16.79 -1.30 9.98
N ASP A 179 15.47 -1.33 10.24
CA ASP A 179 14.76 -0.45 11.17
C ASP A 179 14.59 -1.04 12.59
N GLY A 180 14.90 -2.33 12.75
CA GLY A 180 14.67 -3.04 14.02
C GLY A 180 13.23 -3.50 14.24
N HIS A 181 12.31 -3.23 13.32
CA HIS A 181 10.89 -3.64 13.35
C HIS A 181 10.56 -4.66 12.25
N GLY A 182 11.58 -5.16 11.56
CA GLY A 182 11.45 -6.22 10.55
C GLY A 182 11.46 -5.70 9.12
N GLY A 183 11.52 -4.39 8.91
CA GLY A 183 11.73 -3.76 7.62
C GLY A 183 13.21 -3.71 7.24
N ALA A 184 13.51 -3.85 5.94
CA ALA A 184 14.86 -3.75 5.42
C ALA A 184 14.90 -3.21 3.98
N GLY A 185 15.54 -2.06 3.81
CA GLY A 185 15.95 -1.55 2.50
C GLY A 185 17.19 -2.27 2.00
N THR A 186 17.31 -2.51 0.71
CA THR A 186 18.47 -3.16 0.08
C THR A 186 19.09 -2.24 -0.97
N LEU A 187 20.44 -2.15 -0.95
CA LEU A 187 21.22 -1.46 -1.96
C LEU A 187 22.34 -2.37 -2.46
N GLU A 188 22.43 -2.56 -3.78
CA GLU A 188 23.54 -3.26 -4.42
C GLU A 188 24.46 -2.27 -5.12
N LEU A 189 25.76 -2.34 -4.77
CA LEU A 189 26.79 -1.47 -5.31
C LEU A 189 27.89 -2.29 -5.98
N PRO A 190 28.09 -2.14 -7.30
CA PRO A 190 29.26 -2.70 -7.96
C PRO A 190 30.53 -1.92 -7.55
N LEU A 191 31.56 -2.66 -7.19
CA LEU A 191 32.87 -2.12 -6.80
C LEU A 191 33.95 -2.77 -7.66
N THR A 192 34.89 -1.96 -8.15
CA THR A 192 36.12 -2.44 -8.81
C THR A 192 37.32 -1.88 -8.04
N LEU A 193 38.20 -2.76 -7.58
CA LEU A 193 39.49 -2.44 -6.96
C LEU A 193 40.61 -2.63 -7.94
#